data_991e84872e932334e142daa97e02ca71
#
_entry.id   991e84872e932334e142daa97e02ca71
#
_cell.length_a   1.000
_cell.length_b   1.000
_cell.length_c   1.000
_cell.angle_alpha   90.00
_cell.angle_beta   90.00
_cell.angle_gamma   90.00
#
_symmetry.space_group_name_H-M   'P 1'
#
loop_
_entity.id
_entity.type
_entity.pdbx_description
1 polymer ?
#
loop_
_entity_poly.entity_id
_entity_poly.type
_entity_poly.pdbx_seq_one_letter_code
_entity_poly.pdbx_strand_id
1 'polypeptide(L)'
;LIFTTPQALDNAAKSVSGIHDLWLADSKTAITVVNAIVPPAADPVSNRMVGRILEHMAQYQQISSQALEYLRGFSQGLAENAEAYRLAEAQNSTTFD
;
A
#
# COMPACT_ATOMS: atom_id res chain seq x y z
N LEU A 1 -2.31 19.64 21.55
CA LEU A 1 -3.56 18.90 21.48
C LEU A 1 -4.00 18.74 20.03
N ILE A 2 -4.23 17.53 19.64
CA ILE A 2 -4.61 17.23 18.27
C ILE A 2 -6.11 16.97 18.24
N PHE A 3 -6.83 17.79 17.50
CA PHE A 3 -8.24 17.56 17.24
C PHE A 3 -8.39 16.78 15.93
N THR A 4 -8.94 15.59 16.04
CA THR A 4 -9.18 14.76 14.88
C THR A 4 -10.67 14.66 14.67
N THR A 5 -11.12 14.96 13.46
CA THR A 5 -12.53 14.81 13.08
C THR A 5 -12.71 13.53 12.28
N PRO A 6 -13.93 12.95 12.26
CA PRO A 6 -14.22 11.83 11.39
C PRO A 6 -13.88 12.11 9.92
N GLN A 7 -14.13 13.32 9.47
CA GLN A 7 -13.82 13.71 8.09
C GLN A 7 -12.33 13.69 7.82
N ALA A 8 -11.51 14.16 8.76
CA ALA A 8 -10.06 14.13 8.62
C ALA A 8 -9.54 12.71 8.56
N LEU A 9 -10.10 11.81 9.36
CA LEU A 9 -9.73 10.38 9.34
C LEU A 9 -10.13 9.72 8.03
N ASP A 10 -11.32 10.01 7.51
CA ASP A 10 -11.75 9.51 6.21
C ASP A 10 -10.84 10.01 5.08
N ASN A 11 -10.47 11.28 5.11
CA ASN A 11 -9.57 11.86 4.12
C ASN A 11 -8.19 11.19 4.19
N ALA A 12 -7.69 10.94 5.39
CA ALA A 12 -6.43 10.22 5.58
C ALA A 12 -6.52 8.79 5.06
N ALA A 13 -7.63 8.10 5.32
CA ALA A 13 -7.86 6.75 4.82
C ALA A 13 -7.84 6.71 3.29
N LYS A 14 -8.49 7.66 2.64
CA LYS A 14 -8.51 7.75 1.18
C LYS A 14 -7.11 8.04 0.62
N SER A 15 -6.36 8.92 1.28
CA SER A 15 -4.98 9.22 0.87
C SER A 15 -4.09 7.98 0.96
N VAL A 16 -4.16 7.22 2.05
CA VAL A 16 -3.38 6.00 2.22
C VAL A 16 -3.80 4.95 1.20
N SER A 17 -5.10 4.80 0.96
CA SER A 17 -5.62 3.88 -0.06
C SER A 17 -5.13 4.27 -1.46
N GLY A 18 -5.08 5.56 -1.77
CA GLY A 18 -4.54 6.07 -3.03
C GLY A 18 -3.06 5.73 -3.21
N ILE A 19 -2.26 5.87 -2.14
CA ILE A 19 -0.85 5.48 -2.14
C ILE A 19 -0.71 3.98 -2.39
N HIS A 20 -1.52 3.18 -1.73
CA HIS A 20 -1.56 1.73 -1.94
C HIS A 20 -1.80 1.38 -3.41
N ASP A 21 -2.81 1.99 -4.02
CA ASP A 21 -3.20 1.70 -5.40
C ASP A 21 -2.12 2.11 -6.39
N LEU A 22 -1.48 3.26 -6.18
CA LEU A 22 -0.36 3.73 -7.01
C LEU A 22 0.83 2.78 -6.89
N TRP A 23 1.18 2.40 -5.68
CA TRP A 23 2.29 1.47 -5.44
C TRP A 23 2.03 0.12 -6.10
N LEU A 24 0.80 -0.40 -5.95
CA LEU A 24 0.42 -1.68 -6.57
C LEU A 24 0.54 -1.60 -8.10
N ALA A 25 0.06 -0.53 -8.71
CA ALA A 25 0.15 -0.33 -10.16
C ALA A 25 1.61 -0.22 -10.62
N ASP A 26 2.43 0.55 -9.91
CA ASP A 26 3.84 0.73 -10.24
C ASP A 26 4.61 -0.59 -10.09
N SER A 27 4.32 -1.38 -9.08
CA SER A 27 4.94 -2.70 -8.88
C SER A 27 4.62 -3.65 -10.02
N LYS A 28 3.36 -3.68 -10.47
CA LYS A 28 2.94 -4.52 -11.60
C LYS A 28 3.65 -4.09 -12.90
N THR A 29 3.78 -2.79 -13.13
CA THR A 29 4.48 -2.26 -14.28
C THR A 29 5.95 -2.64 -14.24
N ALA A 30 6.60 -2.50 -13.10
CA ALA A 30 8.01 -2.86 -12.92
C ALA A 30 8.26 -4.34 -13.21
N ILE A 31 7.39 -5.21 -12.74
CA ILE A 31 7.46 -6.66 -13.00
C ILE A 31 7.37 -6.94 -14.49
N THR A 32 6.42 -6.32 -15.16
CA THR A 32 6.22 -6.48 -16.61
C THR A 32 7.45 -6.04 -17.38
N VAL A 33 8.02 -4.89 -17.03
CA VAL A 33 9.22 -4.36 -17.68
C VAL A 33 10.41 -5.30 -17.51
N VAL A 34 10.64 -5.78 -16.28
CA VAL A 34 11.76 -6.69 -16.00
C VAL A 34 11.60 -8.00 -16.77
N ASN A 35 10.41 -8.56 -16.81
CA ASN A 35 10.15 -9.79 -17.56
C ASN A 35 10.37 -9.62 -19.07
N ALA A 36 10.13 -8.41 -19.59
CA ALA A 36 10.35 -8.12 -21.00
C ALA A 36 11.83 -7.90 -21.34
N ILE A 37 12.62 -7.40 -20.38
CA ILE A 37 14.04 -7.07 -20.58
C ILE A 37 14.93 -8.31 -20.51
N VAL A 38 14.46 -9.39 -19.89
CA VAL A 38 15.29 -10.55 -19.58
C VAL A 38 15.07 -11.68 -20.59
N PRO A 39 15.64 -11.60 -21.82
CA PRO A 39 15.70 -12.76 -22.68
C PRO A 39 16.82 -13.70 -22.20
N PRO A 40 16.70 -15.00 -22.43
CA PRO A 40 17.78 -15.95 -22.13
C PRO A 40 19.02 -15.53 -22.95
N ALA A 41 20.11 -15.20 -22.26
CA ALA A 41 21.37 -14.88 -22.91
C ALA A 41 22.18 -16.16 -23.06
N ALA A 42 22.89 -16.27 -24.17
CA ALA A 42 23.80 -17.41 -24.41
C ALA A 42 25.10 -17.31 -23.61
N ASP A 43 25.39 -16.13 -23.04
CA ASP A 43 26.60 -15.83 -22.31
C ASP A 43 26.42 -16.14 -20.81
N PRO A 44 27.36 -16.94 -20.18
CA PRO A 44 27.26 -17.25 -18.77
C PRO A 44 27.28 -16.05 -17.83
N VAL A 45 28.00 -14.98 -18.18
CA VAL A 45 28.05 -13.74 -17.39
C VAL A 45 26.70 -13.03 -17.42
N SER A 46 26.11 -12.93 -18.58
CA SER A 46 24.78 -12.34 -18.76
C SER A 46 23.71 -13.16 -18.04
N ASN A 47 23.82 -14.48 -18.07
CA ASN A 47 22.92 -15.38 -17.36
C ASN A 47 23.00 -15.18 -15.83
N ARG A 48 24.20 -14.94 -15.28
CA ARG A 48 24.36 -14.61 -13.87
C ARG A 48 23.72 -13.28 -13.52
N MET A 49 23.90 -12.27 -14.36
CA MET A 49 23.27 -10.96 -14.14
C MET A 49 21.75 -11.08 -14.15
N VAL A 50 21.23 -11.81 -15.11
CA VAL A 50 19.81 -12.09 -15.21
C VAL A 50 19.29 -12.76 -13.95
N GLY A 51 20.01 -13.82 -13.46
CA GLY A 51 19.66 -14.50 -12.24
C GLY A 51 19.60 -13.57 -11.03
N ARG A 52 20.56 -12.66 -10.90
CA ARG A 52 20.60 -11.68 -9.80
C ARG A 52 19.46 -10.68 -9.90
N ILE A 53 19.15 -10.22 -11.09
CA ILE A 53 18.01 -9.31 -11.31
C ILE A 53 16.71 -9.99 -10.89
N LEU A 54 16.52 -11.24 -11.28
CA LEU A 54 15.32 -12.00 -10.91
C LEU A 54 15.23 -12.24 -9.40
N GLU A 55 16.36 -12.54 -8.74
CA GLU A 55 16.39 -12.67 -7.28
C GLU A 55 16.02 -11.37 -6.59
N HIS A 56 16.60 -10.25 -7.02
CA HIS A 56 16.28 -8.94 -6.45
C HIS A 56 14.83 -8.58 -6.69
N MET A 57 14.29 -8.91 -7.85
CA MET A 57 12.87 -8.66 -8.14
C MET A 57 11.96 -9.48 -7.24
N ALA A 58 12.30 -10.75 -7.01
CA ALA A 58 11.52 -11.60 -6.09
C ALA A 58 11.53 -11.04 -4.67
N GLN A 59 12.68 -10.58 -4.19
CA GLN A 59 12.79 -9.92 -2.88
C GLN A 59 11.97 -8.63 -2.83
N TYR A 60 12.05 -7.81 -3.87
CA TYR A 60 11.28 -6.59 -3.99
C TYR A 60 9.78 -6.87 -3.94
N GLN A 61 9.32 -7.89 -4.66
CA GLN A 61 7.91 -8.29 -4.66
C GLN A 61 7.44 -8.70 -3.28
N GLN A 62 8.26 -9.45 -2.55
CA GLN A 62 7.92 -9.87 -1.19
C GLN A 62 7.80 -8.69 -0.24
N ILE A 63 8.78 -7.79 -0.25
CA ILE A 63 8.77 -6.59 0.59
C ILE A 63 7.61 -5.67 0.19
N SER A 64 7.40 -5.50 -1.09
CA SER A 64 6.31 -4.67 -1.63
C SER A 64 4.95 -5.20 -1.22
N SER A 65 4.74 -6.52 -1.28
CA SER A 65 3.49 -7.16 -0.84
C SER A 65 3.22 -6.90 0.64
N GLN A 66 4.24 -7.02 1.48
CA GLN A 66 4.11 -6.75 2.91
C GLN A 66 3.77 -5.28 3.18
N ALA A 67 4.43 -4.37 2.46
CA ALA A 67 4.17 -2.94 2.59
C ALA A 67 2.75 -2.59 2.13
N LEU A 68 2.29 -3.20 1.04
CA LEU A 68 0.93 -3.00 0.54
C LEU A 68 -0.12 -3.50 1.53
N GLU A 69 0.11 -4.66 2.14
CA GLU A 69 -0.78 -5.16 3.20
C GLU A 69 -0.83 -4.21 4.39
N TYR A 70 0.32 -3.67 4.79
CA TYR A 70 0.39 -2.72 5.89
C TYR A 70 -0.40 -1.45 5.56
N LEU A 71 -0.22 -0.90 4.38
CA LEU A 71 -0.95 0.30 3.94
C LEU A 71 -2.46 0.06 3.90
N ARG A 72 -2.86 -1.09 3.41
CA ARG A 72 -4.27 -1.48 3.36
C ARG A 72 -4.86 -1.56 4.77
N GLY A 73 -4.16 -2.21 5.69
CA GLY A 73 -4.60 -2.32 7.08
C GLY A 73 -4.65 -0.96 7.77
N PHE A 74 -3.68 -0.10 7.49
CA PHE A 74 -3.63 1.24 8.04
C PHE A 74 -4.80 2.09 7.55
N SER A 75 -5.09 2.06 6.25
CA SER A 75 -6.23 2.76 5.67
C SER A 75 -7.55 2.29 6.27
N GLN A 76 -7.70 0.98 6.43
CA GLN A 76 -8.88 0.37 7.02
C GLN A 76 -9.06 0.80 8.48
N GLY A 77 -7.96 0.82 9.25
CA GLY A 77 -7.97 1.28 10.64
C GLY A 77 -8.39 2.74 10.77
N LEU A 78 -7.91 3.60 9.87
CA LEU A 78 -8.32 5.00 9.85
C LEU A 78 -9.81 5.16 9.58
N ALA A 79 -10.35 4.40 8.65
CA ALA A 79 -11.78 4.43 8.33
C ALA A 79 -12.62 3.92 9.50
N GLU A 80 -12.18 2.86 10.17
CA GLU A 80 -12.84 2.32 11.36
C GLU A 80 -12.83 3.34 12.51
N ASN A 81 -11.72 4.03 12.71
CA ASN A 81 -11.62 5.10 13.71
C ASN A 81 -12.56 6.27 13.39
N ALA A 82 -12.68 6.63 12.12
CA ALA A 82 -13.63 7.66 11.68
C ALA A 82 -15.06 7.30 12.07
N GLU A 83 -15.45 6.05 11.84
CA GLU A 83 -16.78 5.58 12.20
C GLU A 83 -16.99 5.58 13.71
N ALA A 84 -15.99 5.15 14.47
CA ALA A 84 -16.05 5.17 15.94
C ALA A 84 -16.25 6.60 16.46
N TYR A 85 -15.56 7.58 15.88
CA TYR A 85 -15.74 8.98 16.25
C TYR A 85 -17.15 9.49 15.93
N ARG A 86 -17.70 9.12 14.78
CA ARG A 86 -19.07 9.48 14.41
C ARG A 86 -20.09 8.94 15.40
N LEU A 87 -19.92 7.69 15.79
CA LEU A 87 -20.81 7.06 16.77
C LEU A 87 -20.71 7.75 18.13
N ALA A 88 -19.49 8.08 18.56
CA ALA A 88 -19.29 8.80 19.82
C ALA A 88 -19.93 10.18 19.80
N GLU A 89 -19.76 10.91 18.72
CA GLU A 89 -20.38 12.24 18.53
C GLU A 89 -21.90 12.16 18.55
N ALA A 90 -22.47 11.16 17.88
CA ALA A 90 -23.92 10.95 17.87
C ALA A 90 -24.44 10.64 19.28
N GLN A 91 -23.74 9.77 20.04
CA GLN A 91 -24.10 9.47 21.41
C GLN A 91 -23.99 10.70 22.31
N ASN A 92 -22.94 11.48 22.17
CA ASN A 92 -22.74 12.70 22.95
C ASN A 92 -23.85 13.71 22.66
N SER A 93 -24.20 13.89 21.40
CA SER A 93 -25.28 14.78 21.00
C SER A 93 -26.61 14.36 21.64
N THR A 94 -26.92 13.08 21.62
CA THR A 94 -28.12 12.53 22.24
C THR A 94 -28.11 12.72 23.75
N THR A 95 -26.95 12.61 24.38
CA THR A 95 -26.83 12.75 25.85
C THR A 95 -27.08 14.18 26.30
N PHE A 96 -26.66 15.16 25.53
CA PHE A 96 -26.75 16.58 25.89
C PHE A 96 -28.01 17.26 25.40
N ASP A 97 -28.79 16.62 24.59
CA ASP A 97 -30.10 17.12 24.14
C ASP A 97 -31.19 16.70 25.12
#